data_e254bd0c18477b810573184047d8e339
#
_entry.id   e254bd0c18477b810573184047d8e339
#
_cell.length_a   1.000
_cell.length_b   1.000
_cell.length_c   1.000
_cell.angle_alpha   90.00
_cell.angle_beta   90.00
_cell.angle_gamma   90.00
#
_symmetry.space_group_name_H-M   'P 1'
#
loop_
_entity.id
_entity.type
_entity.pdbx_description
1 polymer ?
#
loop_
_entity_poly.entity_id
_entity_poly.type
_entity_poly.pdbx_seq_one_letter_code
_entity_poly.pdbx_strand_id
1 'polypeptide(L)'
;MNLIEIGHVVGARRAELGLTQAQLAHLSGLSRQTLVGLENGTLSDLGVNRVGQVMAVLGLDSAQPDTQARRKKRGLWMAAKTAS
;
A
#
# COMPACT_ATOMS: atom_id res chain seq x y z
N MET A 1 14.71 1.42 1.83
CA MET A 1 14.03 1.32 0.52
C MET A 1 13.90 2.71 -0.08
N ASN A 2 14.36 2.89 -1.30
CA ASN A 2 14.28 4.18 -1.96
C ASN A 2 12.98 4.28 -2.78
N LEU A 3 12.74 5.45 -3.34
CA LEU A 3 11.48 5.72 -4.05
C LEU A 3 11.32 4.84 -5.29
N ILE A 4 12.41 4.53 -5.97
CA ILE A 4 12.37 3.65 -7.15
C ILE A 4 11.91 2.26 -6.74
N GLU A 5 12.47 1.74 -5.65
CA GLU A 5 12.08 0.43 -5.14
C GLU A 5 10.62 0.42 -4.68
N ILE A 6 10.20 1.50 -4.02
CA ILE A 6 8.80 1.64 -3.59
C ILE A 6 7.89 1.59 -4.80
N GLY A 7 8.25 2.30 -5.87
CA GLY A 7 7.47 2.29 -7.10
C GLY A 7 7.35 0.90 -7.72
N HIS A 8 8.43 0.14 -7.70
CA HIS A 8 8.44 -1.24 -8.18
C HIS A 8 7.47 -2.11 -7.41
N VAL A 9 7.54 -2.02 -6.07
CA VAL A 9 6.67 -2.81 -5.20
C VAL A 9 5.21 -2.41 -5.39
N VAL A 10 4.96 -1.11 -5.50
CA VAL A 10 3.61 -0.58 -5.72
C VAL A 10 3.03 -1.11 -7.02
N GLY A 11 3.79 -1.06 -8.10
CA GLY A 11 3.32 -1.54 -9.41
C GLY A 11 3.03 -3.03 -9.40
N ALA A 12 3.91 -3.81 -8.80
CA ALA A 12 3.75 -5.27 -8.72
C ALA A 12 2.49 -5.62 -7.90
N ARG A 13 2.32 -4.98 -6.76
CA ARG A 13 1.18 -5.27 -5.90
C ARG A 13 -0.13 -4.82 -6.55
N ARG A 14 -0.10 -3.65 -7.21
CA ARG A 14 -1.28 -3.17 -7.94
C ARG A 14 -1.72 -4.21 -8.96
N ALA A 15 -0.77 -4.73 -9.72
CA ALA A 15 -1.07 -5.73 -10.75
C ALA A 15 -1.63 -7.01 -10.15
N GLU A 16 -1.07 -7.45 -9.01
CA GLU A 16 -1.59 -8.63 -8.31
C GLU A 16 -3.04 -8.46 -7.91
N LEU A 17 -3.41 -7.25 -7.52
CA LEU A 17 -4.78 -6.95 -7.10
C LEU A 17 -5.72 -6.68 -8.28
N GLY A 18 -5.21 -6.67 -9.49
CA GLY A 18 -6.01 -6.43 -10.68
C GLY A 18 -6.47 -5.00 -10.84
N LEU A 19 -5.75 -4.05 -10.21
CA LEU A 19 -6.12 -2.64 -10.28
C LEU A 19 -5.41 -1.96 -11.45
N THR A 20 -6.12 -1.02 -12.09
CA THR A 20 -5.48 -0.14 -13.06
C THR A 20 -4.76 0.98 -12.32
N GLN A 21 -3.85 1.66 -13.02
CA GLN A 21 -3.20 2.84 -12.44
C GLN A 21 -4.21 3.90 -12.07
N ALA A 22 -5.23 4.10 -12.92
CA ALA A 22 -6.28 5.09 -12.63
C ALA A 22 -7.05 4.73 -11.36
N GLN A 23 -7.36 3.45 -11.17
CA GLN A 23 -8.07 2.99 -9.98
C GLN A 23 -7.23 3.20 -8.72
N LEU A 24 -5.97 2.81 -8.76
CA LEU A 24 -5.10 2.99 -7.59
C LEU A 24 -4.88 4.46 -7.28
N ALA A 25 -4.69 5.28 -8.31
CA ALA A 25 -4.54 6.72 -8.11
C ALA A 25 -5.75 7.29 -7.40
N HIS A 26 -6.95 6.92 -7.85
CA HIS A 26 -8.19 7.39 -7.23
C HIS A 26 -8.27 6.96 -5.75
N LEU A 27 -8.00 5.68 -5.49
CA LEU A 27 -8.08 5.15 -4.13
C LEU A 27 -7.06 5.77 -3.20
N SER A 28 -5.91 6.17 -3.73
CA SER A 28 -4.81 6.71 -2.95
C SER A 28 -4.84 8.23 -2.83
N GLY A 29 -5.75 8.89 -3.53
CA GLY A 29 -5.78 10.34 -3.55
C GLY A 29 -4.64 10.97 -4.33
N LEU A 30 -4.00 10.21 -5.23
CA LEU A 30 -2.93 10.72 -6.10
C LEU A 30 -3.47 10.99 -7.49
N SER A 31 -2.77 11.85 -8.24
CA SER A 31 -3.05 11.96 -9.65
C SER A 31 -2.50 10.71 -10.35
N ARG A 32 -3.12 10.35 -11.47
CA ARG A 32 -2.63 9.22 -12.26
C ARG A 32 -1.21 9.47 -12.73
N GLN A 33 -0.90 10.71 -13.11
CA GLN A 33 0.43 11.08 -13.56
C GLN A 33 1.48 10.85 -12.48
N THR A 34 1.17 11.20 -11.24
CA THR A 34 2.07 10.97 -10.12
C THR A 34 2.31 9.47 -9.91
N LEU A 35 1.24 8.68 -9.98
CA LEU A 35 1.38 7.23 -9.81
C LEU A 35 2.19 6.61 -10.94
N VAL A 36 1.96 7.05 -12.17
CA VAL A 36 2.74 6.55 -13.32
C VAL A 36 4.22 6.85 -13.12
N GLY A 37 4.55 8.08 -12.70
CA GLY A 37 5.94 8.45 -12.42
C GLY A 37 6.55 7.62 -11.31
N LEU A 38 5.76 7.34 -10.27
CA LEU A 38 6.23 6.50 -9.17
C LEU A 38 6.57 5.10 -9.66
N GLU A 39 5.68 4.47 -10.42
CA GLU A 39 5.88 3.11 -10.90
C GLU A 39 7.01 3.01 -11.93
N ASN A 40 7.19 4.05 -12.73
CA ASN A 40 8.25 4.07 -13.74
C ASN A 40 9.62 4.43 -13.19
N GLY A 41 9.68 4.90 -11.96
CA GLY A 41 10.95 5.33 -11.37
C GLY A 41 11.41 6.70 -11.85
N THR A 42 10.50 7.49 -12.46
CA THR A 42 10.84 8.83 -12.96
C THR A 42 10.44 9.95 -12.01
N LEU A 43 9.68 9.60 -10.96
CA LEU A 43 9.26 10.59 -9.97
C LEU A 43 10.44 10.91 -9.05
N SER A 44 10.77 12.20 -8.93
CA SER A 44 11.94 12.61 -8.15
C SER A 44 11.64 12.70 -6.66
N ASP A 45 10.37 12.91 -6.30
CA ASP A 45 10.01 13.11 -4.90
C ASP A 45 8.54 12.78 -4.69
N LEU A 46 8.25 12.23 -3.51
CA LEU A 46 6.88 11.98 -3.08
C LEU A 46 6.88 12.04 -1.55
N GLY A 47 5.96 12.82 -0.99
CA GLY A 47 5.91 12.99 0.46
C GLY A 47 5.62 11.68 1.18
N VAL A 48 6.15 11.57 2.39
CA VAL A 48 6.00 10.38 3.22
C VAL A 48 4.53 10.01 3.42
N ASN A 49 3.68 11.01 3.64
CA ASN A 49 2.25 10.75 3.84
C ASN A 49 1.61 10.16 2.60
N ARG A 50 2.02 10.59 1.42
CA ARG A 50 1.48 10.06 0.16
C ARG A 50 1.96 8.65 -0.08
N VAL A 51 3.23 8.38 0.20
CA VAL A 51 3.75 7.02 0.14
C VAL A 51 2.94 6.11 1.06
N GLY A 52 2.70 6.57 2.29
CA GLY A 52 1.90 5.81 3.25
C GLY A 52 0.50 5.53 2.75
N GLN A 53 -0.13 6.50 2.09
CA GLN A 53 -1.47 6.32 1.56
C GLN A 53 -1.53 5.22 0.50
N VAL A 54 -0.57 5.23 -0.43
CA VAL A 54 -0.51 4.21 -1.47
C VAL A 54 -0.25 2.84 -0.87
N MET A 55 0.70 2.76 0.05
CA MET A 55 1.05 1.49 0.69
C MET A 55 -0.13 0.93 1.47
N ALA A 56 -0.87 1.79 2.17
CA ALA A 56 -2.03 1.36 2.94
C ALA A 56 -3.12 0.78 2.05
N VAL A 57 -3.40 1.43 0.91
CA VAL A 57 -4.42 0.93 -0.03
C VAL A 57 -4.05 -0.46 -0.53
N LEU A 58 -2.77 -0.72 -0.73
CA LEU A 58 -2.29 -1.99 -1.27
C LEU A 58 -2.06 -3.05 -0.20
N GLY A 59 -2.27 -2.71 1.07
CA GLY A 59 -2.01 -3.63 2.17
C GLY A 59 -0.54 -3.86 2.42
N LEU A 60 0.30 -2.90 2.05
CA LEU A 60 1.76 -3.00 2.18
C LEU A 60 2.31 -2.18 3.33
N ASP A 61 1.45 -1.69 4.21
CA ASP A 61 1.87 -0.84 5.31
C ASP A 61 2.57 -1.65 6.38
N SER A 62 3.86 -1.84 6.20
CA SER A 62 4.67 -2.64 7.10
C SER A 62 5.19 -1.84 8.29
N ALA A 63 4.94 -0.55 8.30
CA ALA A 63 5.35 0.29 9.42
C ALA A 63 4.48 0.05 10.66
N GLN A 64 3.29 -0.56 10.49
CA GLN A 64 2.38 -0.87 11.58
C GLN A 64 2.84 -2.12 12.31
N PRO A 65 3.04 -2.05 13.56
CA PRO A 65 3.33 -3.26 14.32
C PRO A 65 2.16 -4.21 14.32
N ASP A 66 1.81 -4.40 14.33
CA ASP A 66 0.84 -5.16 14.52
C ASP A 66 0.00 -5.43 15.04
N THR A 67 -0.17 -4.95 15.02
CA THR A 67 -0.81 -5.04 15.38
C THR A 67 -1.45 -5.72 15.22
N GLN A 68 -1.07 -5.80 15.12
CA GLN A 68 -1.51 -6.20 15.00
C GLN A 68 -1.90 -6.89 15.01
N ALA A 69 -1.58 -6.80 15.33
CA ALA A 69 -1.96 -7.17 15.43
C ALA A 69 -2.77 -7.61 15.44
N ARG A 70 -2.69 -7.49 15.67
CA ARG A 70 -3.55 -7.66 15.87
C ARG A 70 -4.34 -8.27 15.45
N ARG A 71 -4.14 -8.36 15.53
CA ARG A 71 -4.92 -8.78 15.39
C ARG A 71 -5.30 -9.59 15.06
N LYS A 72 -4.93 -9.67 15.23
CA LYS A 72 -5.45 -10.21 15.23
C LYS A 72 -6.00 -10.70 15.18
N LYS A 73 -5.62 -10.60 15.47
CA LYS A 73 -6.42 -10.94 15.73
C LYS A 73 -7.04 -11.31 15.58
N ARG A 74 -6.67 -11.19 15.75
CA ARG A 74 -7.54 -11.52 15.92
C ARG A 74 -7.94 -12.05 15.67
N GLY A 75 -7.45 -11.92 15.77
CA GLY A 75 -8.10 -12.25 15.91
C GLY A 75 -8.34 -12.78 15.88
N LEU A 76 -7.99 -12.74 15.93
CA LEU A 76 -8.69 -13.14 16.15
C LEU A 76 -9.14 -13.40 16.21
N TRP A 77 -8.75 -13.21 16.36
CA TRP A 77 -9.67 -13.57 16.68
C TRP A 77 -10.10 -14.13 16.59
N MET A 78 -9.98 -14.04 16.84
CA MET A 78 -10.74 -14.51 17.10
C MET A 78 -11.06 -15.12 17.08
N ALA A 79 -10.66 -14.83 17.15
CA ALA A 79 -11.29 -15.23 17.41
C ALA A 79 -11.50 -15.82 17.51
N ALA A 80 -11.20 -15.69 17.68
CA ALA A 80 -11.74 -16.03 18.01
C ALA A 80 -11.91 -16.61 18.07
N LYS A 81 -11.80 -16.57 18.24
CA LYS A 81 -12.27 -17.05 18.50
C LYS A 81 -12.38 -17.45 18.32
N THR A 82 -11.94 -17.14 18.39
CA THR A 82 -12.37 -17.46 18.43
C THR A 82 -12.26 -17.64 18.27
N ALA A 83 -11.91 -17.41 18.56
CA ALA A 83 -12.13 -17.37 18.60
C ALA A 83 -11.97 -17.48 18.53
N SER A 84 -11.69 -17.45 18.84
CA SER A 84 -11.92 -17.43 18.98
C SER A 84 -12.05 -17.65 18.84
#